data_244dbce8964646fad77ea9e885dfb6fd
#
_entry.id   244dbce8964646fad77ea9e885dfb6fd
#
_cell.length_a   1.000
_cell.length_b   1.000
_cell.length_c   1.000
_cell.angle_alpha   90.00
_cell.angle_beta   90.00
_cell.angle_gamma   90.00
#
_symmetry.space_group_name_H-M   'P 1'
#
loop_
_entity.id
_entity.type
_entity.pdbx_description
1 polymer ?
#
loop_
_entity_poly.entity_id
_entity_poly.type
_entity_poly.pdbx_seq_one_letter_code
_entity_poly.pdbx_strand_id
1 'polypeptide(L)'
;MFRLDNKIAPVTSAGSGIGREIALVYAKQGATAVVADIDSDAAQRVVAEIEQAGGAAGALALDVADEASVEAAFAEVVRRYGRLDISVNNAGVSHVGNILETTAADWDRVMSVNARGVFLCARAAVDQMLRQEPAGGVLVNMASVAGLIAVERRFPYCASKGAVIALTRSIAIDFAAQRIRANAICPGTVHTPFVEGYLQRSFADRIDEVRAQLNARQPIGRMGRPEEIAAAALYLASDEAEFVSGSAFAIDGGWTAR
;
A
#
# COMPACT_ATOMS: atom_id res chain seq x y z
N MET A 1 -6.98 20.24 -8.89
CA MET A 1 -5.72 19.51 -9.01
C MET A 1 -5.80 18.26 -8.13
N PHE A 2 -5.43 17.12 -8.67
CA PHE A 2 -5.49 15.80 -8.01
C PHE A 2 -6.87 15.43 -7.46
N ARG A 3 -7.93 15.68 -8.23
CA ARG A 3 -9.28 15.29 -7.85
C ARG A 3 -9.53 13.81 -8.17
N LEU A 4 -10.32 13.16 -7.32
CA LEU A 4 -10.76 11.77 -7.47
C LEU A 4 -12.30 11.66 -7.43
N ASP A 5 -13.00 12.66 -7.95
CA ASP A 5 -14.46 12.73 -7.89
C ASP A 5 -15.11 11.48 -8.47
N ASN A 6 -16.03 10.88 -7.71
CA ASN A 6 -16.79 9.68 -8.08
C ASN A 6 -15.94 8.42 -8.30
N LYS A 7 -14.65 8.40 -7.92
CA LYS A 7 -13.81 7.20 -7.98
C LYS A 7 -14.06 6.30 -6.79
N ILE A 8 -14.13 5.00 -7.01
CA ILE A 8 -14.20 3.98 -5.97
C ILE A 8 -12.80 3.43 -5.73
N ALA A 9 -12.32 3.57 -4.50
CA ALA A 9 -10.92 3.37 -4.16
C ALA A 9 -10.73 2.45 -2.93
N PRO A 10 -10.71 1.10 -3.08
CA PRO A 10 -10.27 0.22 -2.01
C PRO A 10 -8.79 0.41 -1.67
N VAL A 11 -8.53 0.49 -0.36
CA VAL A 11 -7.20 0.62 0.24
C VAL A 11 -7.02 -0.51 1.25
N THR A 12 -6.06 -1.40 1.04
CA THR A 12 -5.81 -2.54 1.95
C THR A 12 -4.94 -2.13 3.13
N SER A 13 -5.18 -2.74 4.31
CA SER A 13 -4.58 -2.36 5.60
C SER A 13 -4.74 -0.86 5.88
N ALA A 14 -5.98 -0.37 5.70
CA ALA A 14 -6.32 1.05 5.83
C ALA A 14 -6.88 1.44 7.21
N GLY A 15 -6.90 0.51 8.16
CA GLY A 15 -7.27 0.79 9.57
C GLY A 15 -6.24 1.62 10.32
N SER A 16 -5.01 1.79 9.79
CA SER A 16 -3.95 2.56 10.44
C SER A 16 -2.85 3.02 9.47
N GLY A 17 -1.93 3.86 9.95
CA GLY A 17 -0.67 4.23 9.29
C GLY A 17 -0.85 4.81 7.89
N ILE A 18 -0.04 4.37 6.94
CA ILE A 18 -0.04 4.88 5.57
C ILE A 18 -1.38 4.64 4.88
N GLY A 19 -1.96 3.43 5.04
CA GLY A 19 -3.24 3.09 4.41
C GLY A 19 -4.38 3.98 4.90
N ARG A 20 -4.43 4.29 6.20
CA ARG A 20 -5.40 5.24 6.78
C ARG A 20 -5.26 6.62 6.13
N GLU A 21 -4.03 7.17 6.06
CA GLU A 21 -3.82 8.50 5.47
C GLU A 21 -4.15 8.54 3.97
N ILE A 22 -3.90 7.45 3.24
CA ILE A 22 -4.34 7.34 1.83
C ILE A 22 -5.87 7.39 1.74
N ALA A 23 -6.58 6.62 2.57
CA ALA A 23 -8.06 6.62 2.58
C ALA A 23 -8.63 8.01 2.91
N LEU A 24 -8.06 8.70 3.91
CA LEU A 24 -8.46 10.06 4.30
C LEU A 24 -8.24 11.06 3.16
N VAL A 25 -7.06 11.06 2.54
CA VAL A 25 -6.77 12.02 1.46
C VAL A 25 -7.60 11.74 0.21
N TYR A 26 -7.85 10.47 -0.12
CA TYR A 26 -8.69 10.09 -1.26
C TYR A 26 -10.13 10.56 -1.06
N ALA A 27 -10.72 10.31 0.11
CA ALA A 27 -12.06 10.77 0.45
C ALA A 27 -12.15 12.30 0.41
N LYS A 28 -11.16 13.01 0.96
CA LYS A 28 -11.07 14.49 0.88
C LYS A 28 -11.03 15.01 -0.55
N GLN A 29 -10.51 14.21 -1.49
CA GLN A 29 -10.43 14.57 -2.92
C GLN A 29 -11.62 14.07 -3.74
N GLY A 30 -12.67 13.55 -3.11
CA GLY A 30 -13.94 13.22 -3.73
C GLY A 30 -14.14 11.75 -4.09
N ALA A 31 -13.19 10.87 -3.75
CA ALA A 31 -13.38 9.43 -3.90
C ALA A 31 -14.29 8.86 -2.79
N THR A 32 -14.95 7.75 -3.08
CA THR A 32 -15.44 6.86 -2.03
C THR A 32 -14.30 5.93 -1.62
N ALA A 33 -13.75 6.14 -0.43
CA ALA A 33 -12.67 5.32 0.10
C ALA A 33 -13.23 4.01 0.69
N VAL A 34 -12.83 2.85 0.17
CA VAL A 34 -13.17 1.57 0.78
C VAL A 34 -12.02 1.15 1.70
N VAL A 35 -12.23 1.32 2.99
CA VAL A 35 -11.25 1.05 4.06
C VAL A 35 -11.25 -0.45 4.33
N ALA A 36 -10.30 -1.18 3.74
CA ALA A 36 -10.19 -2.62 3.87
C ALA A 36 -9.09 -2.99 4.88
N ASP A 37 -9.43 -3.75 5.91
CA ASP A 37 -8.49 -4.21 6.93
C ASP A 37 -8.90 -5.58 7.48
N ILE A 38 -7.93 -6.33 8.02
CA ILE A 38 -8.19 -7.55 8.78
C ILE A 38 -8.82 -7.23 10.15
N ASP A 39 -8.50 -6.06 10.71
CA ASP A 39 -9.14 -5.49 11.90
C ASP A 39 -10.34 -4.63 11.47
N SER A 40 -11.52 -5.24 11.49
CA SER A 40 -12.77 -4.60 11.11
C SER A 40 -13.11 -3.38 11.98
N ASP A 41 -12.74 -3.38 13.26
CA ASP A 41 -13.00 -2.26 14.16
C ASP A 41 -12.09 -1.07 13.82
N ALA A 42 -10.83 -1.33 13.46
CA ALA A 42 -9.93 -0.29 12.97
C ALA A 42 -10.45 0.32 11.66
N ALA A 43 -10.94 -0.51 10.73
CA ALA A 43 -11.54 -0.03 9.50
C ALA A 43 -12.76 0.87 9.76
N GLN A 44 -13.66 0.46 10.66
CA GLN A 44 -14.85 1.24 11.04
C GLN A 44 -14.49 2.60 11.67
N ARG A 45 -13.46 2.64 12.51
CA ARG A 45 -12.99 3.92 13.10
C ARG A 45 -12.53 4.91 12.02
N VAL A 46 -11.81 4.44 11.00
CA VAL A 46 -11.36 5.29 9.88
C VAL A 46 -12.54 5.74 9.02
N VAL A 47 -13.52 4.87 8.76
CA VAL A 47 -14.76 5.25 8.07
C VAL A 47 -15.47 6.36 8.81
N ALA A 48 -15.68 6.21 10.12
CA ALA A 48 -16.34 7.24 10.94
C ALA A 48 -15.59 8.59 10.88
N GLU A 49 -14.26 8.56 10.89
CA GLU A 49 -13.43 9.76 10.76
C GLU A 49 -13.61 10.45 9.39
N ILE A 50 -13.64 9.67 8.30
CA ILE A 50 -13.89 10.20 6.95
C ILE A 50 -15.28 10.83 6.85
N GLU A 51 -16.31 10.15 7.37
CA GLU A 51 -17.69 10.63 7.34
C GLU A 51 -17.87 11.91 8.18
N GLN A 52 -17.23 11.98 9.35
CA GLN A 52 -17.22 13.20 10.18
C GLN A 52 -16.56 14.39 9.47
N ALA A 53 -15.58 14.13 8.60
CA ALA A 53 -14.95 15.15 7.76
C ALA A 53 -15.75 15.47 6.49
N GLY A 54 -16.95 14.87 6.29
CA GLY A 54 -17.82 15.09 5.13
C GLY A 54 -17.41 14.29 3.88
N GLY A 55 -16.51 13.31 3.99
CA GLY A 55 -16.12 12.41 2.92
C GLY A 55 -17.04 11.20 2.80
N ALA A 56 -16.85 10.40 1.74
CA ALA A 56 -17.56 9.15 1.53
C ALA A 56 -16.62 7.96 1.78
N ALA A 57 -17.06 7.00 2.59
CA ALA A 57 -16.27 5.79 2.85
C ALA A 57 -17.16 4.57 3.14
N GLY A 58 -16.54 3.38 3.14
CA GLY A 58 -17.15 2.14 3.61
C GLY A 58 -16.10 1.18 4.12
N ALA A 59 -16.40 0.45 5.19
CA ALA A 59 -15.51 -0.55 5.74
C ALA A 59 -15.68 -1.91 5.05
N LEU A 60 -14.58 -2.67 4.98
CA LEU A 60 -14.52 -4.00 4.41
C LEU A 60 -13.52 -4.87 5.18
N ALA A 61 -13.97 -6.04 5.64
CA ALA A 61 -13.07 -7.03 6.24
C ALA A 61 -12.26 -7.70 5.12
N LEU A 62 -10.92 -7.77 5.26
CA LEU A 62 -10.05 -8.32 4.24
C LEU A 62 -8.76 -8.88 4.83
N ASP A 63 -8.55 -10.19 4.71
CA ASP A 63 -7.24 -10.81 4.83
C ASP A 63 -6.65 -11.00 3.42
N VAL A 64 -5.62 -10.22 3.09
CA VAL A 64 -4.97 -10.27 1.76
C VAL A 64 -4.21 -11.59 1.52
N ALA A 65 -3.86 -12.34 2.56
CA ALA A 65 -3.19 -13.63 2.43
C ALA A 65 -4.17 -14.78 2.09
N ASP A 66 -5.46 -14.57 2.30
CA ASP A 66 -6.52 -15.54 1.99
C ASP A 66 -7.22 -15.19 0.66
N GLU A 67 -7.12 -16.06 -0.32
CA GLU A 67 -7.69 -15.88 -1.66
C GLU A 67 -9.21 -15.73 -1.63
N ALA A 68 -9.90 -16.56 -0.84
CA ALA A 68 -11.36 -16.50 -0.71
C ALA A 68 -11.82 -15.17 -0.07
N SER A 69 -11.06 -14.66 0.93
CA SER A 69 -11.30 -13.35 1.52
C SER A 69 -11.14 -12.23 0.50
N VAL A 70 -10.09 -12.29 -0.35
CA VAL A 70 -9.88 -11.29 -1.41
C VAL A 70 -11.01 -11.32 -2.43
N GLU A 71 -11.39 -12.50 -2.93
CA GLU A 71 -12.47 -12.65 -3.91
C GLU A 71 -13.80 -12.12 -3.36
N ALA A 72 -14.16 -12.48 -2.13
CA ALA A 72 -15.37 -12.00 -1.48
C ALA A 72 -15.36 -10.47 -1.27
N ALA A 73 -14.21 -9.93 -0.85
CA ALA A 73 -14.06 -8.49 -0.60
C ALA A 73 -14.22 -7.67 -1.89
N PHE A 74 -13.54 -8.05 -2.97
CA PHE A 74 -13.64 -7.32 -4.25
C PHE A 74 -15.03 -7.48 -4.89
N ALA A 75 -15.66 -8.66 -4.79
CA ALA A 75 -17.06 -8.84 -5.20
C ALA A 75 -18.01 -7.92 -4.42
N GLU A 76 -17.79 -7.74 -3.13
CA GLU A 76 -18.58 -6.86 -2.29
C GLU A 76 -18.39 -5.36 -2.65
N VAL A 77 -17.16 -4.93 -3.02
CA VAL A 77 -16.92 -3.59 -3.57
C VAL A 77 -17.79 -3.36 -4.81
N VAL A 78 -17.76 -4.31 -5.75
CA VAL A 78 -18.54 -4.21 -6.98
C VAL A 78 -20.05 -4.24 -6.71
N ARG A 79 -20.50 -5.08 -5.79
CA ARG A 79 -21.91 -5.14 -5.39
C ARG A 79 -22.41 -3.84 -4.78
N ARG A 80 -21.58 -3.17 -3.95
CA ARG A 80 -21.97 -1.90 -3.28
C ARG A 80 -21.91 -0.70 -4.19
N TYR A 81 -20.87 -0.63 -5.03
CA TYR A 81 -20.52 0.61 -5.76
C TYR A 81 -20.60 0.48 -7.29
N GLY A 82 -20.80 -0.72 -7.82
CA GLY A 82 -20.95 -0.98 -9.25
C GLY A 82 -19.66 -0.95 -10.07
N ARG A 83 -18.56 -0.43 -9.50
CA ARG A 83 -17.27 -0.26 -10.17
C ARG A 83 -16.09 -0.25 -9.19
N LEU A 84 -14.89 -0.26 -9.75
CA LEU A 84 -13.63 -0.09 -9.03
C LEU A 84 -12.65 0.71 -9.90
N ASP A 85 -12.25 1.89 -9.45
CA ASP A 85 -11.42 2.81 -10.25
C ASP A 85 -9.95 2.80 -9.82
N ILE A 86 -9.69 2.67 -8.52
CA ILE A 86 -8.36 2.70 -7.95
C ILE A 86 -8.23 1.51 -6.98
N SER A 87 -7.12 0.78 -7.03
CA SER A 87 -6.79 -0.23 -6.02
C SER A 87 -5.45 0.11 -5.38
N VAL A 88 -5.46 0.32 -4.05
CA VAL A 88 -4.24 0.57 -3.29
C VAL A 88 -3.87 -0.69 -2.50
N ASN A 89 -2.82 -1.37 -2.93
CA ASN A 89 -2.30 -2.58 -2.29
C ASN A 89 -1.22 -2.18 -1.27
N ASN A 90 -1.66 -1.80 -0.06
CA ASN A 90 -0.80 -1.25 0.99
C ASN A 90 -0.44 -2.28 2.08
N ALA A 91 -1.21 -3.34 2.25
CA ALA A 91 -0.97 -4.34 3.29
C ALA A 91 0.47 -4.90 3.26
N GLY A 92 1.05 -5.06 4.44
CA GLY A 92 2.40 -5.60 4.55
C GLY A 92 2.84 -5.91 5.97
N VAL A 93 3.71 -6.91 6.08
CA VAL A 93 4.35 -7.33 7.33
C VAL A 93 5.87 -7.33 7.18
N SER A 94 6.59 -7.25 8.29
CA SER A 94 8.05 -7.25 8.32
C SER A 94 8.60 -8.49 9.02
N HIS A 95 9.88 -8.76 8.76
CA HIS A 95 10.71 -9.71 9.51
C HIS A 95 12.10 -9.11 9.72
N VAL A 96 12.73 -9.45 10.84
CA VAL A 96 14.11 -9.08 11.18
C VAL A 96 14.96 -10.33 11.19
N GLY A 97 15.83 -10.48 10.21
CA GLY A 97 16.72 -11.61 10.11
C GLY A 97 17.48 -11.62 8.78
N ASN A 98 18.67 -12.21 8.78
CA ASN A 98 19.41 -12.54 7.58
C ASN A 98 18.91 -13.91 7.03
N ILE A 99 19.55 -14.44 5.99
CA ILE A 99 19.15 -15.70 5.35
C ILE A 99 19.20 -16.92 6.28
N LEU A 100 20.14 -16.96 7.22
CA LEU A 100 20.30 -18.08 8.16
C LEU A 100 19.35 -17.97 9.35
N GLU A 101 18.90 -16.76 9.69
CA GLU A 101 17.97 -16.46 10.79
C GLU A 101 16.50 -16.51 10.36
N THR A 102 16.25 -16.55 9.06
CA THR A 102 14.89 -16.59 8.50
C THR A 102 14.45 -18.04 8.36
N THR A 103 13.42 -18.43 9.11
CA THR A 103 12.79 -19.76 8.94
C THR A 103 11.93 -19.81 7.68
N ALA A 104 11.61 -21.02 7.19
CA ALA A 104 10.66 -21.19 6.09
C ALA A 104 9.29 -20.57 6.43
N ALA A 105 8.83 -20.72 7.67
CA ALA A 105 7.57 -20.14 8.13
C ALA A 105 7.59 -18.59 8.13
N ASP A 106 8.71 -17.96 8.50
CA ASP A 106 8.86 -16.50 8.41
C ASP A 106 8.85 -16.02 6.96
N TRP A 107 9.55 -16.75 6.09
CA TRP A 107 9.55 -16.50 4.66
C TRP A 107 8.13 -16.59 4.10
N ASP A 108 7.42 -17.68 4.35
CA ASP A 108 6.06 -17.91 3.84
C ASP A 108 5.08 -16.85 4.35
N ARG A 109 5.15 -16.48 5.64
CA ARG A 109 4.33 -15.41 6.22
C ARG A 109 4.56 -14.08 5.54
N VAL A 110 5.82 -13.68 5.29
CA VAL A 110 6.13 -12.41 4.64
C VAL A 110 5.72 -12.42 3.17
N MET A 111 6.00 -13.52 2.46
CA MET A 111 5.67 -13.63 1.04
C MET A 111 4.15 -13.72 0.81
N SER A 112 3.41 -14.42 1.68
CA SER A 112 1.96 -14.55 1.56
C SER A 112 1.24 -13.21 1.66
N VAL A 113 1.66 -12.34 2.60
CA VAL A 113 1.05 -11.01 2.75
C VAL A 113 1.59 -10.03 1.71
N ASN A 114 2.92 -9.87 1.62
CA ASN A 114 3.53 -8.76 0.89
C ASN A 114 3.57 -8.95 -0.62
N ALA A 115 3.72 -10.19 -1.10
CA ALA A 115 3.84 -10.48 -2.53
C ALA A 115 2.58 -11.18 -3.08
N ARG A 116 2.19 -12.33 -2.48
CA ARG A 116 1.00 -13.05 -2.90
C ARG A 116 -0.26 -12.23 -2.68
N GLY A 117 -0.39 -11.53 -1.54
CA GLY A 117 -1.53 -10.66 -1.25
C GLY A 117 -1.67 -9.51 -2.27
N VAL A 118 -0.56 -8.87 -2.66
CA VAL A 118 -0.58 -7.87 -3.74
C VAL A 118 -1.00 -8.49 -5.07
N PHE A 119 -0.50 -9.69 -5.40
CA PHE A 119 -0.92 -10.41 -6.60
C PHE A 119 -2.43 -10.70 -6.60
N LEU A 120 -2.98 -11.23 -5.50
CA LEU A 120 -4.41 -11.57 -5.41
C LEU A 120 -5.30 -10.34 -5.55
N CYS A 121 -5.00 -9.27 -4.80
CA CYS A 121 -5.76 -8.02 -4.87
C CYS A 121 -5.63 -7.35 -6.25
N ALA A 122 -4.43 -7.31 -6.82
CA ALA A 122 -4.21 -6.75 -8.16
C ALA A 122 -4.95 -7.55 -9.24
N ARG A 123 -4.95 -8.89 -9.17
CA ARG A 123 -5.71 -9.76 -10.08
C ARG A 123 -7.19 -9.46 -10.04
N ALA A 124 -7.78 -9.40 -8.83
CA ALA A 124 -9.20 -9.09 -8.66
C ALA A 124 -9.54 -7.67 -9.17
N ALA A 125 -8.67 -6.69 -8.90
CA ALA A 125 -8.85 -5.31 -9.37
C ALA A 125 -8.79 -5.23 -10.90
N VAL A 126 -7.77 -5.80 -11.53
CA VAL A 126 -7.60 -5.79 -13.00
C VAL A 126 -8.77 -6.49 -13.69
N ASP A 127 -9.18 -7.67 -13.20
CA ASP A 127 -10.33 -8.38 -13.76
C ASP A 127 -11.61 -7.51 -13.74
N GLN A 128 -11.88 -6.80 -12.64
CA GLN A 128 -13.00 -5.87 -12.57
C GLN A 128 -12.82 -4.65 -13.48
N MET A 129 -11.63 -4.05 -13.53
CA MET A 129 -11.32 -2.88 -14.37
C MET A 129 -11.46 -3.18 -15.87
N LEU A 130 -11.28 -4.43 -16.27
CA LEU A 130 -11.48 -4.87 -17.65
C LEU A 130 -12.96 -5.07 -18.00
N ARG A 131 -13.80 -5.46 -17.04
CA ARG A 131 -15.23 -5.77 -17.26
C ARG A 131 -16.16 -4.58 -17.14
N GLN A 132 -15.72 -3.49 -16.51
CA GLN A 132 -16.55 -2.30 -16.31
C GLN A 132 -16.54 -1.35 -17.51
N GLU A 133 -17.57 -0.49 -17.62
CA GLU A 133 -17.69 0.55 -18.65
C GLU A 133 -17.67 1.95 -18.00
N PRO A 134 -16.78 2.86 -18.41
CA PRO A 134 -15.63 2.58 -19.29
C PRO A 134 -14.60 1.69 -18.59
N ALA A 135 -13.92 0.83 -19.37
CA ALA A 135 -12.82 0.03 -18.87
C ALA A 135 -11.61 0.91 -18.50
N GLY A 136 -10.80 0.46 -17.55
CA GLY A 136 -9.59 1.14 -17.09
C GLY A 136 -9.58 1.36 -15.60
N GLY A 137 -8.45 1.82 -15.08
CA GLY A 137 -8.25 2.08 -13.65
C GLY A 137 -6.79 2.25 -13.27
N VAL A 138 -6.55 2.38 -11.96
CA VAL A 138 -5.21 2.62 -11.42
C VAL A 138 -4.90 1.67 -10.28
N LEU A 139 -3.71 1.04 -10.33
CA LEU A 139 -3.14 0.31 -9.21
C LEU A 139 -1.99 1.11 -8.59
N VAL A 140 -2.03 1.28 -7.27
CA VAL A 140 -0.96 1.86 -6.47
C VAL A 140 -0.48 0.79 -5.50
N ASN A 141 0.71 0.24 -5.75
CA ASN A 141 1.26 -0.86 -4.97
C ASN A 141 2.30 -0.35 -3.98
N MET A 142 2.14 -0.65 -2.69
CA MET A 142 3.09 -0.25 -1.65
C MET A 142 4.29 -1.19 -1.63
N ALA A 143 5.36 -0.79 -2.33
CA ALA A 143 6.66 -1.44 -2.24
C ALA A 143 7.47 -0.91 -1.04
N SER A 144 8.73 -0.62 -1.20
CA SER A 144 9.65 -0.02 -0.24
C SER A 144 10.98 0.29 -0.94
N VAL A 145 11.80 1.17 -0.37
CA VAL A 145 13.23 1.26 -0.73
C VAL A 145 13.93 -0.10 -0.61
N ALA A 146 13.47 -0.98 0.28
CA ALA A 146 13.97 -2.34 0.43
C ALA A 146 13.76 -3.23 -0.81
N GLY A 147 12.93 -2.81 -1.76
CA GLY A 147 12.81 -3.44 -3.08
C GLY A 147 13.73 -2.84 -4.14
N LEU A 148 14.35 -1.69 -3.85
CA LEU A 148 15.30 -0.99 -4.73
C LEU A 148 16.75 -1.26 -4.33
N ILE A 149 17.01 -1.27 -3.01
CA ILE A 149 18.30 -1.51 -2.41
C ILE A 149 18.19 -2.60 -1.34
N ALA A 150 19.32 -3.18 -0.96
CA ALA A 150 19.36 -4.10 0.18
C ALA A 150 19.25 -3.32 1.50
N VAL A 151 18.42 -3.81 2.42
CA VAL A 151 18.35 -3.32 3.79
C VAL A 151 18.79 -4.45 4.72
N GLU A 152 19.79 -4.17 5.54
CA GLU A 152 20.38 -5.16 6.45
C GLU A 152 19.33 -5.80 7.35
N ARG A 153 19.40 -7.13 7.52
CA ARG A 153 18.51 -7.95 8.35
C ARG A 153 17.02 -7.81 7.98
N ARG A 154 16.75 -7.72 6.66
CA ARG A 154 15.39 -7.65 6.10
C ARG A 154 15.20 -8.65 4.95
N PHE A 155 15.84 -9.83 5.04
CA PHE A 155 15.97 -10.76 3.92
C PHE A 155 14.65 -11.08 3.20
N PRO A 156 13.59 -11.64 3.84
CA PRO A 156 12.33 -11.92 3.14
C PRO A 156 11.56 -10.65 2.78
N TYR A 157 11.70 -9.58 3.57
CA TYR A 157 11.03 -8.31 3.28
C TYR A 157 11.58 -7.67 2.01
N CYS A 158 12.91 -7.62 1.84
CA CYS A 158 13.53 -7.10 0.61
C CYS A 158 13.08 -7.91 -0.61
N ALA A 159 13.10 -9.24 -0.53
CA ALA A 159 12.64 -10.11 -1.61
C ALA A 159 11.17 -9.84 -1.97
N SER A 160 10.29 -9.72 -0.97
CA SER A 160 8.85 -9.46 -1.19
C SER A 160 8.60 -8.09 -1.83
N LYS A 161 9.35 -7.05 -1.43
CA LYS A 161 9.18 -5.70 -1.98
C LYS A 161 9.80 -5.55 -3.37
N GLY A 162 10.84 -6.30 -3.68
CA GLY A 162 11.34 -6.48 -5.05
C GLY A 162 10.31 -7.16 -5.96
N ALA A 163 9.63 -8.19 -5.46
CA ALA A 163 8.53 -8.84 -6.19
C ALA A 163 7.38 -7.86 -6.50
N VAL A 164 6.99 -7.00 -5.55
CA VAL A 164 5.95 -5.98 -5.79
C VAL A 164 6.32 -5.02 -6.92
N ILE A 165 7.59 -4.59 -7.00
CA ILE A 165 8.06 -3.72 -8.09
C ILE A 165 7.97 -4.46 -9.44
N ALA A 166 8.39 -5.72 -9.49
CA ALA A 166 8.32 -6.52 -10.71
C ALA A 166 6.88 -6.76 -11.18
N LEU A 167 5.97 -7.15 -10.25
CA LEU A 167 4.54 -7.31 -10.53
C LEU A 167 3.92 -6.01 -11.08
N THR A 168 4.26 -4.86 -10.48
CA THR A 168 3.77 -3.56 -10.92
C THR A 168 4.14 -3.26 -12.36
N ARG A 169 5.39 -3.51 -12.74
CA ARG A 169 5.88 -3.28 -14.11
C ARG A 169 5.20 -4.20 -15.12
N SER A 170 5.01 -5.47 -14.77
CA SER A 170 4.31 -6.44 -15.61
C SER A 170 2.88 -5.98 -15.90
N ILE A 171 2.12 -5.65 -14.85
CA ILE A 171 0.74 -5.16 -14.99
C ILE A 171 0.69 -3.89 -15.84
N ALA A 172 1.61 -2.94 -15.64
CA ALA A 172 1.66 -1.68 -16.37
C ALA A 172 1.84 -1.88 -17.88
N ILE A 173 2.62 -2.88 -18.30
CA ILE A 173 2.87 -3.20 -19.72
C ILE A 173 1.72 -4.03 -20.29
N ASP A 174 1.26 -5.06 -19.58
CA ASP A 174 0.29 -6.02 -20.09
C ASP A 174 -1.09 -5.37 -20.32
N PHE A 175 -1.46 -4.36 -19.53
CA PHE A 175 -2.79 -3.74 -19.56
C PHE A 175 -2.81 -2.25 -19.94
N ALA A 176 -1.73 -1.72 -20.50
CA ALA A 176 -1.65 -0.33 -20.95
C ALA A 176 -2.72 0.01 -22.02
N ALA A 177 -2.97 -0.88 -22.98
CA ALA A 177 -3.96 -0.71 -24.02
C ALA A 177 -5.40 -0.64 -23.48
N GLN A 178 -5.67 -1.21 -22.31
CA GLN A 178 -6.94 -1.16 -21.61
C GLN A 178 -7.06 0.02 -20.63
N ARG A 179 -6.14 0.99 -20.71
CA ARG A 179 -6.11 2.18 -19.85
C ARG A 179 -5.97 1.84 -18.35
N ILE A 180 -5.27 0.76 -18.05
CA ILE A 180 -4.90 0.42 -16.67
C ILE A 180 -3.46 0.86 -16.44
N ARG A 181 -3.26 1.71 -15.42
CA ARG A 181 -1.93 2.12 -14.97
C ARG A 181 -1.59 1.40 -13.66
N ALA A 182 -0.34 1.05 -13.48
CA ALA A 182 0.15 0.47 -12.23
C ALA A 182 1.47 1.12 -11.85
N ASN A 183 1.58 1.61 -10.61
CA ASN A 183 2.79 2.22 -10.09
C ASN A 183 3.09 1.69 -8.69
N ALA A 184 4.38 1.57 -8.35
CA ALA A 184 4.85 1.21 -7.03
C ALA A 184 5.35 2.45 -6.29
N ILE A 185 4.89 2.68 -5.06
CA ILE A 185 5.52 3.63 -4.14
C ILE A 185 6.57 2.88 -3.34
N CYS A 186 7.75 3.48 -3.21
CA CYS A 186 8.89 2.93 -2.49
C CYS A 186 9.27 3.86 -1.33
N PRO A 187 8.56 3.79 -0.18
CA PRO A 187 8.86 4.63 0.96
C PRO A 187 10.20 4.27 1.58
N GLY A 188 10.90 5.27 2.13
CA GLY A 188 11.91 5.09 3.17
C GLY A 188 11.30 4.65 4.49
N THR A 189 11.96 4.94 5.62
CA THR A 189 11.35 4.70 6.93
C THR A 189 10.31 5.77 7.21
N VAL A 190 9.06 5.34 7.47
CA VAL A 190 7.92 6.22 7.78
C VAL A 190 7.45 5.99 9.20
N HIS A 191 7.23 7.06 9.97
CA HIS A 191 6.76 7.01 11.34
C HIS A 191 5.29 6.56 11.38
N THR A 192 5.07 5.29 11.73
CA THR A 192 3.77 4.62 11.71
C THR A 192 3.63 3.67 12.89
N PRO A 193 2.41 3.22 13.25
CA PRO A 193 2.22 2.15 14.22
C PRO A 193 3.01 0.87 13.87
N PHE A 194 3.22 0.60 12.59
CA PHE A 194 4.06 -0.51 12.12
C PHE A 194 5.51 -0.38 12.59
N VAL A 195 6.12 0.81 12.47
CA VAL A 195 7.49 1.09 12.92
C VAL A 195 7.56 1.12 14.44
N GLU A 196 6.58 1.71 15.12
CA GLU A 196 6.51 1.71 16.58
C GLU A 196 6.40 0.28 17.13
N GLY A 197 5.54 -0.54 16.57
CA GLY A 197 5.42 -1.95 16.93
C GLY A 197 6.71 -2.75 16.67
N TYR A 198 7.45 -2.41 15.61
CA TYR A 198 8.78 -2.97 15.34
C TYR A 198 9.80 -2.57 16.43
N LEU A 199 9.84 -1.29 16.82
CA LEU A 199 10.73 -0.80 17.86
C LEU A 199 10.45 -1.51 19.20
N GLN A 200 9.18 -1.59 19.59
CA GLN A 200 8.76 -2.24 20.84
C GLN A 200 9.10 -3.73 20.87
N ARG A 201 8.84 -4.48 19.78
CA ARG A 201 9.06 -5.93 19.75
C ARG A 201 10.54 -6.32 19.67
N SER A 202 11.36 -5.52 18.98
CA SER A 202 12.73 -5.93 18.64
C SER A 202 13.82 -5.15 19.36
N PHE A 203 13.49 -4.00 19.97
CA PHE A 203 14.47 -3.08 20.54
C PHE A 203 13.93 -2.32 21.78
N ALA A 204 13.11 -2.97 22.61
CA ALA A 204 12.47 -2.36 23.77
C ALA A 204 13.45 -1.71 24.75
N ASP A 205 14.66 -2.24 24.84
CA ASP A 205 15.76 -1.79 25.72
C ASP A 205 16.55 -0.58 25.18
N ARG A 206 16.40 -0.23 23.89
CA ARG A 206 17.16 0.84 23.22
C ARG A 206 16.36 1.55 22.11
N ILE A 207 15.10 1.81 22.36
CA ILE A 207 14.17 2.42 21.37
C ILE A 207 14.71 3.75 20.84
N ASP A 208 15.19 4.64 21.72
CA ASP A 208 15.64 5.97 21.30
C ASP A 208 16.90 5.92 20.42
N GLU A 209 17.82 5.01 20.74
CA GLU A 209 19.01 4.79 19.92
C GLU A 209 18.62 4.32 18.52
N VAL A 210 17.76 3.30 18.44
CA VAL A 210 17.32 2.76 17.15
C VAL A 210 16.46 3.77 16.38
N ARG A 211 15.64 4.56 17.07
CA ARG A 211 14.87 5.66 16.44
C ARG A 211 15.81 6.70 15.83
N ALA A 212 16.89 7.08 16.52
CA ALA A 212 17.89 7.98 15.96
C ALA A 212 18.57 7.37 14.71
N GLN A 213 18.91 6.08 14.74
CA GLN A 213 19.45 5.37 13.57
C GLN A 213 18.46 5.33 12.41
N LEU A 214 17.15 5.11 12.68
CA LEU A 214 16.11 5.14 11.66
C LEU A 214 15.98 6.54 11.03
N ASN A 215 16.09 7.60 11.81
CA ASN A 215 16.11 8.98 11.29
C ASN A 215 17.32 9.26 10.39
N ALA A 216 18.50 8.81 10.84
CA ALA A 216 19.77 9.04 10.13
C ALA A 216 19.91 8.27 8.80
N ARG A 217 19.06 7.26 8.56
CA ARG A 217 19.03 6.54 7.27
C ARG A 217 18.69 7.46 6.10
N GLN A 218 17.80 8.41 6.33
CA GLN A 218 17.37 9.38 5.35
C GLN A 218 18.26 10.64 5.43
N PRO A 219 18.92 11.08 4.33
CA PRO A 219 19.70 12.34 4.30
C PRO A 219 18.95 13.56 4.80
N ILE A 220 17.62 13.60 4.68
CA ILE A 220 16.77 14.66 5.22
C ILE A 220 16.75 14.71 6.77
N GLY A 221 17.31 13.68 7.44
CA GLY A 221 17.52 13.64 8.90
C GLY A 221 16.33 13.23 9.75
N ARG A 222 15.25 12.73 9.13
CA ARG A 222 14.05 12.26 9.84
C ARG A 222 13.36 11.12 9.09
N MET A 223 12.53 10.36 9.79
CA MET A 223 11.55 9.49 9.17
C MET A 223 10.52 10.31 8.40
N GLY A 224 9.97 9.74 7.33
CA GLY A 224 8.81 10.28 6.62
C GLY A 224 7.55 10.25 7.48
N ARG A 225 6.55 11.02 7.10
CA ARG A 225 5.21 10.99 7.69
C ARG A 225 4.26 10.25 6.75
N PRO A 226 3.21 9.55 7.27
CA PRO A 226 2.21 8.88 6.45
C PRO A 226 1.58 9.79 5.40
N GLU A 227 1.33 11.07 5.73
CA GLU A 227 0.76 12.06 4.83
C GLU A 227 1.65 12.35 3.60
N GLU A 228 2.96 12.24 3.74
CA GLU A 228 3.90 12.44 2.63
C GLU A 228 3.79 11.28 1.61
N ILE A 229 3.51 10.09 2.09
CA ILE A 229 3.27 8.91 1.24
C ILE A 229 1.86 8.99 0.62
N ALA A 230 0.87 9.41 1.39
CA ALA A 230 -0.50 9.59 0.92
C ALA A 230 -0.60 10.64 -0.20
N ALA A 231 0.19 11.73 -0.12
CA ALA A 231 0.28 12.74 -1.18
C ALA A 231 0.81 12.15 -2.50
N ALA A 232 1.82 11.27 -2.43
CA ALA A 232 2.33 10.58 -3.61
C ALA A 232 1.30 9.58 -4.17
N ALA A 233 0.60 8.86 -3.30
CA ALA A 233 -0.48 7.96 -3.71
C ALA A 233 -1.62 8.71 -4.41
N LEU A 234 -1.98 9.90 -3.90
CA LEU A 234 -2.96 10.77 -4.53
C LEU A 234 -2.54 11.20 -5.93
N TYR A 235 -1.31 11.68 -6.10
CA TYR A 235 -0.77 12.04 -7.41
C TYR A 235 -0.86 10.86 -8.38
N LEU A 236 -0.35 9.69 -8.00
CA LEU A 236 -0.32 8.51 -8.87
C LEU A 236 -1.73 8.00 -9.24
N ALA A 237 -2.72 8.21 -8.38
CA ALA A 237 -4.10 7.82 -8.60
C ALA A 237 -4.87 8.81 -9.50
N SER A 238 -4.44 10.07 -9.55
CA SER A 238 -5.13 11.15 -10.27
C SER A 238 -4.88 11.14 -11.79
N ASP A 239 -5.70 11.86 -12.51
CA ASP A 239 -5.58 12.02 -13.97
C ASP A 239 -4.30 12.80 -14.36
N GLU A 240 -3.76 13.64 -13.46
CA GLU A 240 -2.48 14.34 -13.69
C GLU A 240 -1.28 13.39 -13.80
N ALA A 241 -1.44 12.13 -13.38
CA ALA A 241 -0.42 11.08 -13.55
C ALA A 241 -0.69 10.15 -14.75
N GLU A 242 -1.47 10.57 -15.75
CA GLU A 242 -1.85 9.73 -16.89
C GLU A 242 -0.63 9.17 -17.64
N PHE A 243 0.47 9.93 -17.71
CA PHE A 243 1.72 9.51 -18.36
C PHE A 243 2.68 8.77 -17.44
N VAL A 244 2.24 8.38 -16.22
CA VAL A 244 3.05 7.65 -15.23
C VAL A 244 2.51 6.24 -15.08
N SER A 245 3.23 5.24 -15.61
CA SER A 245 2.90 3.82 -15.47
C SER A 245 4.19 2.99 -15.41
N GLY A 246 4.20 1.94 -14.58
CA GLY A 246 5.36 1.07 -14.36
C GLY A 246 6.48 1.67 -13.49
N SER A 247 6.25 2.82 -12.87
CA SER A 247 7.25 3.51 -12.07
C SER A 247 7.44 2.84 -10.69
N ALA A 248 8.70 2.84 -10.21
CA ALA A 248 9.06 2.61 -8.82
C ALA A 248 9.41 3.97 -8.19
N PHE A 249 8.43 4.61 -7.57
CA PHE A 249 8.48 6.00 -7.13
C PHE A 249 9.01 6.09 -5.69
N ALA A 250 10.28 6.47 -5.52
CA ALA A 250 10.91 6.59 -4.22
C ALA A 250 10.44 7.84 -3.47
N ILE A 251 9.99 7.68 -2.23
CA ILE A 251 9.65 8.74 -1.27
C ILE A 251 10.41 8.42 0.01
N ASP A 252 11.68 8.75 0.04
CA ASP A 252 12.62 8.17 0.99
C ASP A 252 13.59 9.17 1.65
N GLY A 253 13.35 10.48 1.45
CA GLY A 253 14.21 11.54 2.01
C GLY A 253 15.66 11.47 1.51
N GLY A 254 15.88 10.93 0.31
CA GLY A 254 17.18 10.81 -0.33
C GLY A 254 17.96 9.54 0.03
N TRP A 255 17.35 8.58 0.71
CA TRP A 255 18.05 7.36 1.13
C TRP A 255 18.65 6.58 -0.06
N THR A 256 17.94 6.43 -1.17
CA THR A 256 18.41 5.69 -2.34
C THR A 256 19.23 6.52 -3.34
N ALA A 257 19.44 7.81 -3.06
CA ALA A 257 20.22 8.70 -3.92
C ALA A 257 21.74 8.70 -3.63
N ARG A 258 22.20 7.86 -2.70
CA ARG A 258 23.60 7.74 -2.27
C ARG A 258 24.10 6.29 -2.32
#